data_a9811c929118284ebc5fe937d5114a11
#
_entry.id   a9811c929118284ebc5fe937d5114a11
#
_cell.length_a   1.000
_cell.length_b   1.000
_cell.length_c   1.000
_cell.angle_alpha   90.00
_cell.angle_beta   90.00
_cell.angle_gamma   90.00
#
_symmetry.space_group_name_H-M   'P 1'
#
loop_
_entity.id
_entity.type
_entity.pdbx_description
1 polymer ?
#
loop_
_entity_poly.entity_id
_entity_poly.type
_entity_poly.pdbx_seq_one_letter_code
_entity_poly.pdbx_strand_id
1 'polypeptide(L)'
;MTRGSRLTRGSLSLIGLGLAFALAVSGCSSSTTAGSTSAAPKVGGNLVVGITTDPDNLFPWKATQFQAVNVLQTLYGTLTEFDKDLNVVPGLAESWTYSSDNLTVTMKLRQGVKFADGSTFGSEDVKFSLDKIKDKTTAAVSAATLASVTSVEATDANTVTLKLSAPDAALLANLAVINMAILASDATEAALKTTPNGTGPFVLKERKPNQSLTVARNDAYWGDKTPLDSVEFRIIPDETSIVSAMQSNNVQLAVLNDPLVAKTAQGGTLSVTKTPQLSYHVLQLNASRSVLSDVNVRLAMQCAIDRKQVLDTAALGEGEVTGPITSPAYKSDPTKRPCPTRDLAKAADYLAKAGKSAGVTIKTIVSQGEYATSVSEAQNLKAQLADAKITLDIEVLASNAYVDRWIAGTFDAAVALNGGRPDPDGMYGRYFTSKGNLNKVAGYNSAELDTLFAQGRQSSDPTIRKATYSKVSDNLEANAPWIWLFTGFTYTAASSKVSGYIPMANASVQFLRSTSLA
;
A
#
# COMPACT_ATOMS: atom_id res chain seq x y z
N MET A 1 15.65 75.36 11.50
CA MET A 1 16.57 75.93 12.49
C MET A 1 17.62 74.93 12.81
N THR A 2 18.70 75.06 12.16
CA THR A 2 20.07 75.42 12.55
C THR A 2 20.83 74.30 13.28
N ARG A 3 21.79 73.75 12.56
CA ARG A 3 23.25 73.95 12.69
C ARG A 3 23.83 73.04 13.79
N GLY A 4 24.90 72.32 13.64
CA GLY A 4 26.08 72.39 12.79
C GLY A 4 27.25 71.75 13.47
N SER A 5 28.07 71.18 12.71
CA SER A 5 29.50 71.30 12.42
C SER A 5 30.46 70.64 13.42
N ARG A 6 31.29 69.77 12.85
CA ARG A 6 32.64 69.89 12.26
C ARG A 6 33.78 69.59 13.23
N LEU A 7 34.59 68.59 12.80
CA LEU A 7 36.06 68.60 12.52
C LEU A 7 36.99 68.76 13.73
N THR A 8 38.06 67.97 13.87
CA THR A 8 39.38 67.94 13.20
C THR A 8 40.28 66.85 13.83
N ARG A 9 40.95 66.03 13.10
CA ARG A 9 42.34 66.05 12.60
C ARG A 9 43.48 66.13 13.62
N GLY A 10 44.42 65.22 13.48
CA GLY A 10 45.88 65.31 13.86
C GLY A 10 46.42 63.96 14.25
N SER A 11 47.21 63.31 13.61
CA SER A 11 48.51 63.34 12.87
C SER A 11 49.71 62.90 13.73
N LEU A 12 50.46 61.92 13.17
CA LEU A 12 51.94 61.67 13.25
C LEU A 12 52.48 61.23 14.63
N SER A 13 53.44 60.35 14.78
CA SER A 13 54.45 59.72 13.97
C SER A 13 55.30 58.75 14.78
N LEU A 14 55.86 57.76 14.12
CA LEU A 14 57.26 57.27 14.03
C LEU A 14 57.80 56.23 14.97
N ILE A 15 58.18 55.13 14.32
CA ILE A 15 59.46 54.33 14.37
C ILE A 15 59.77 53.51 15.62
N GLY A 16 59.93 52.21 15.38
CA GLY A 16 60.62 51.23 16.26
C GLY A 16 60.78 49.86 15.56
N LEU A 17 61.95 49.62 15.02
CA LEU A 17 62.41 48.39 14.36
C LEU A 17 62.58 47.23 15.36
N GLY A 18 62.07 46.03 15.06
CA GLY A 18 62.34 44.82 15.78
C GLY A 18 62.00 43.56 14.96
N LEU A 19 63.04 42.94 14.39
CA LEU A 19 62.96 41.65 13.67
C LEU A 19 62.66 40.52 14.66
N ALA A 20 61.67 39.69 14.35
CA ALA A 20 61.60 38.30 14.82
C ALA A 20 60.69 37.46 13.93
N PHE A 21 61.20 36.32 13.54
CA PHE A 21 60.67 35.25 12.69
C PHE A 21 59.19 34.95 12.88
N ALA A 22 58.41 34.96 11.81
CA ALA A 22 57.02 34.45 11.77
C ALA A 22 56.96 33.17 10.94
N LEU A 23 56.58 32.08 11.59
CA LEU A 23 56.06 30.86 10.94
C LEU A 23 54.66 31.13 10.41
N ALA A 24 54.55 31.04 9.10
CA ALA A 24 53.24 31.12 8.44
C ALA A 24 52.46 29.81 8.67
N VAL A 25 51.38 29.87 9.43
CA VAL A 25 50.33 28.82 9.43
C VAL A 25 49.19 29.35 8.57
N SER A 26 49.08 28.79 7.37
CA SER A 26 47.96 29.00 6.48
C SER A 26 46.72 28.36 7.06
N GLY A 27 45.88 29.14 7.70
CA GLY A 27 44.52 28.71 8.12
C GLY A 27 43.62 28.64 6.92
N CYS A 28 43.41 27.44 6.35
CA CYS A 28 42.25 27.16 5.53
C CYS A 28 41.00 27.19 6.43
N SER A 29 40.20 28.21 6.25
CA SER A 29 38.82 28.21 6.76
C SER A 29 38.01 27.22 5.93
N SER A 30 37.99 25.96 6.36
CA SER A 30 36.98 24.99 5.94
C SER A 30 35.67 25.40 6.57
N SER A 31 34.76 25.90 5.76
CA SER A 31 33.33 25.95 6.10
C SER A 31 32.86 24.52 6.36
N THR A 32 32.80 24.15 7.63
CA THR A 32 32.12 22.94 8.08
C THR A 32 30.64 23.13 7.77
N THR A 33 30.21 22.58 6.63
CA THR A 33 28.82 22.19 6.43
C THR A 33 28.49 21.25 7.59
N ALA A 34 27.63 21.68 8.50
CA ALA A 34 27.08 20.84 9.53
C ALA A 34 26.27 19.73 8.82
N GLY A 35 26.93 18.63 8.51
CA GLY A 35 26.26 17.39 8.19
C GLY A 35 25.48 17.01 9.43
N SER A 36 24.15 16.94 9.30
CA SER A 36 23.28 16.36 10.30
C SER A 36 23.73 14.90 10.50
N THR A 37 24.60 14.68 11.48
CA THR A 37 24.87 13.34 11.99
C THR A 37 23.57 12.85 12.59
N SER A 38 22.83 12.02 11.84
CA SER A 38 21.75 11.22 12.42
C SER A 38 22.36 10.43 13.57
N ALA A 39 22.00 10.78 14.80
CA ALA A 39 22.42 10.01 15.97
C ALA A 39 22.02 8.54 15.77
N ALA A 40 22.91 7.61 16.10
CA ALA A 40 22.59 6.19 16.03
C ALA A 40 21.28 5.91 16.81
N PRO A 41 20.39 5.03 16.29
CA PRO A 41 19.14 4.71 16.94
C PRO A 41 19.40 4.27 18.40
N LYS A 42 18.66 4.85 19.32
CA LYS A 42 18.73 4.41 20.73
C LYS A 42 18.22 2.98 20.81
N VAL A 43 19.03 2.11 21.40
CA VAL A 43 18.67 0.69 21.61
C VAL A 43 17.98 0.53 22.93
N GLY A 44 16.86 -0.21 22.94
CA GLY A 44 16.02 -0.51 24.09
C GLY A 44 14.68 0.22 24.08
N GLY A 45 13.85 -0.10 25.07
CA GLY A 45 12.54 0.49 25.28
C GLY A 45 11.37 -0.35 24.77
N ASN A 46 10.20 -0.06 25.34
CA ASN A 46 8.95 -0.74 25.06
C ASN A 46 8.02 0.22 24.34
N LEU A 47 7.67 -0.07 23.09
CA LEU A 47 6.73 0.72 22.28
C LEU A 47 5.31 0.19 22.53
N VAL A 48 4.35 1.09 22.77
CA VAL A 48 2.92 0.75 22.81
C VAL A 48 2.24 1.24 21.55
N VAL A 49 1.66 0.31 20.80
CA VAL A 49 0.89 0.55 19.56
C VAL A 49 -0.59 0.36 19.87
N GLY A 50 -1.42 1.38 19.62
CA GLY A 50 -2.87 1.27 19.74
C GLY A 50 -3.48 0.55 18.54
N ILE A 51 -4.34 -0.44 18.80
CA ILE A 51 -5.13 -1.16 17.79
C ILE A 51 -6.58 -1.28 18.23
N THR A 52 -7.53 -1.34 17.27
CA THR A 52 -8.96 -1.29 17.58
C THR A 52 -9.58 -2.65 17.89
N THR A 53 -8.97 -3.75 17.45
CA THR A 53 -9.50 -5.11 17.64
C THR A 53 -8.41 -6.08 18.05
N ASP A 54 -8.75 -7.07 18.88
CA ASP A 54 -7.88 -8.18 19.21
C ASP A 54 -7.65 -9.05 17.95
N PRO A 55 -6.40 -9.38 17.58
CA PRO A 55 -6.13 -10.33 16.50
C PRO A 55 -6.90 -11.63 16.70
N ASP A 56 -7.82 -11.93 15.77
CA ASP A 56 -8.68 -13.11 15.83
C ASP A 56 -7.91 -14.42 15.70
N ASN A 57 -6.80 -14.37 14.97
CA ASN A 57 -6.04 -15.56 14.62
C ASN A 57 -4.53 -15.24 14.54
N LEU A 58 -3.70 -16.05 15.20
CA LEU A 58 -2.24 -15.98 15.10
C LEU A 58 -1.67 -17.01 14.10
N PHE A 59 -2.53 -17.73 13.38
CA PHE A 59 -2.13 -18.63 12.31
C PHE A 59 -2.17 -17.89 10.96
N PRO A 60 -1.00 -17.62 10.33
CA PRO A 60 -0.89 -16.63 9.26
C PRO A 60 -1.70 -16.97 8.01
N TRP A 61 -1.83 -18.27 7.67
CA TRP A 61 -2.49 -18.66 6.42
C TRP A 61 -4.01 -18.44 6.40
N LYS A 62 -4.63 -18.23 7.58
CA LYS A 62 -6.08 -18.00 7.75
C LYS A 62 -6.45 -16.62 8.28
N ALA A 63 -5.47 -15.78 8.60
CA ALA A 63 -5.73 -14.44 9.11
C ALA A 63 -6.35 -13.55 8.02
N THR A 64 -7.48 -12.92 8.33
CA THR A 64 -8.20 -12.00 7.42
C THR A 64 -8.34 -10.61 7.99
N GLN A 65 -8.36 -10.48 9.32
CA GLN A 65 -8.47 -9.19 9.97
C GLN A 65 -7.18 -8.39 9.82
N PHE A 66 -7.32 -7.10 9.52
CA PHE A 66 -6.22 -6.17 9.33
C PHE A 66 -5.26 -6.15 10.53
N GLN A 67 -5.79 -6.11 11.77
CA GLN A 67 -4.98 -6.08 12.98
C GLN A 67 -4.20 -7.40 13.18
N ALA A 68 -4.81 -8.55 12.87
CA ALA A 68 -4.12 -9.84 12.90
C ALA A 68 -2.97 -9.88 11.91
N VAL A 69 -3.21 -9.48 10.66
CA VAL A 69 -2.19 -9.38 9.59
C VAL A 69 -1.01 -8.51 10.05
N ASN A 70 -1.29 -7.36 10.68
CA ASN A 70 -0.25 -6.45 11.17
C ASN A 70 0.60 -7.06 12.30
N VAL A 71 -0.02 -7.72 13.27
CA VAL A 71 0.72 -8.41 14.35
C VAL A 71 1.57 -9.55 13.77
N LEU A 72 1.01 -10.34 12.86
CA LEU A 72 1.69 -11.48 12.24
C LEU A 72 2.94 -11.07 11.45
N GLN A 73 2.97 -9.88 10.84
CA GLN A 73 4.15 -9.34 10.16
C GLN A 73 5.34 -9.11 11.09
N THR A 74 5.11 -9.02 12.40
CA THR A 74 6.19 -8.91 13.39
C THR A 74 6.74 -10.27 13.82
N LEU A 75 5.97 -11.34 13.67
CA LEU A 75 6.26 -12.68 14.16
C LEU A 75 6.81 -13.62 13.09
N TYR A 76 6.39 -13.47 11.84
CA TYR A 76 6.70 -14.41 10.77
C TYR A 76 7.46 -13.75 9.62
N GLY A 77 8.23 -14.57 8.90
CA GLY A 77 8.91 -14.17 7.66
C GLY A 77 8.27 -14.79 6.43
N THR A 78 8.47 -14.14 5.29
CA THR A 78 8.03 -14.56 3.96
C THR A 78 9.23 -14.70 3.01
N LEU A 79 9.07 -15.40 1.88
CA LEU A 79 10.18 -15.60 0.93
C LEU A 79 10.68 -14.29 0.32
N THR A 80 9.76 -13.41 -0.03
CA THR A 80 10.02 -12.05 -0.48
C THR A 80 9.35 -11.08 0.46
N GLU A 81 9.76 -9.82 0.47
CA GLU A 81 9.15 -8.75 1.28
C GLU A 81 8.85 -7.54 0.40
N PHE A 82 8.18 -6.53 0.97
CA PHE A 82 8.02 -5.22 0.35
C PHE A 82 8.94 -4.19 1.00
N ASP A 83 9.54 -3.32 0.19
CA ASP A 83 10.12 -2.08 0.68
C ASP A 83 9.03 -1.02 0.99
N LYS A 84 9.44 0.19 1.40
CA LYS A 84 8.51 1.29 1.72
C LYS A 84 7.63 1.73 0.54
N ASP A 85 8.10 1.51 -0.68
CA ASP A 85 7.41 1.88 -1.92
C ASP A 85 6.67 0.69 -2.56
N LEU A 86 6.59 -0.43 -1.81
CA LEU A 86 5.97 -1.69 -2.23
C LEU A 86 6.64 -2.36 -3.43
N ASN A 87 7.94 -2.10 -3.65
CA ASN A 87 8.75 -2.94 -4.52
C ASN A 87 9.04 -4.27 -3.82
N VAL A 88 9.11 -5.34 -4.60
CA VAL A 88 9.50 -6.66 -4.09
C VAL A 88 11.01 -6.67 -3.82
N VAL A 89 11.36 -7.07 -2.60
CA VAL A 89 12.75 -7.19 -2.13
C VAL A 89 12.99 -8.57 -1.50
N PRO A 90 14.26 -9.00 -1.35
CA PRO A 90 14.60 -10.23 -0.67
C PRO A 90 14.07 -10.30 0.78
N GLY A 91 13.42 -11.42 1.09
CA GLY A 91 13.03 -11.82 2.44
C GLY A 91 13.84 -13.03 2.91
N LEU A 92 13.17 -14.16 3.21
CA LEU A 92 13.83 -15.44 3.51
C LEU A 92 14.56 -16.03 2.30
N ALA A 93 14.12 -15.71 1.07
CA ALA A 93 14.92 -15.92 -0.13
C ALA A 93 15.83 -14.69 -0.32
N GLU A 94 17.14 -14.91 -0.39
CA GLU A 94 18.12 -13.84 -0.62
C GLU A 94 18.23 -13.43 -2.09
N SER A 95 17.84 -14.35 -3.01
CA SER A 95 17.81 -14.11 -4.44
C SER A 95 16.94 -15.14 -5.17
N TRP A 96 16.59 -14.83 -6.42
CA TRP A 96 15.86 -15.75 -7.29
C TRP A 96 16.24 -15.54 -8.75
N THR A 97 16.02 -16.59 -9.54
CA THR A 97 16.21 -16.57 -11.00
C THR A 97 15.04 -17.27 -11.68
N TYR A 98 14.67 -16.76 -12.86
CA TYR A 98 13.71 -17.42 -13.74
C TYR A 98 14.47 -18.19 -14.83
N SER A 99 13.93 -19.34 -15.25
CA SER A 99 14.37 -20.02 -16.47
C SER A 99 14.05 -19.16 -17.71
N SER A 100 14.67 -19.45 -18.84
CA SER A 100 14.48 -18.69 -20.09
C SER A 100 13.03 -18.70 -20.62
N ASP A 101 12.25 -19.73 -20.28
CA ASP A 101 10.83 -19.84 -20.60
C ASP A 101 9.91 -19.26 -19.51
N ASN A 102 10.48 -18.76 -18.41
CA ASN A 102 9.77 -18.27 -17.22
C ASN A 102 8.84 -19.31 -16.55
N LEU A 103 9.05 -20.58 -16.77
CA LEU A 103 8.25 -21.67 -16.16
C LEU A 103 8.90 -22.29 -14.93
N THR A 104 10.08 -21.82 -14.55
CA THR A 104 10.78 -22.28 -13.36
C THR A 104 11.35 -21.07 -12.60
N VAL A 105 11.08 -20.99 -11.31
CA VAL A 105 11.69 -20.00 -10.41
C VAL A 105 12.58 -20.77 -9.42
N THR A 106 13.87 -20.49 -9.44
CA THR A 106 14.81 -21.02 -8.46
C THR A 106 15.14 -19.93 -7.45
N MET A 107 14.88 -20.22 -6.17
CA MET A 107 15.11 -19.31 -5.06
C MET A 107 16.24 -19.82 -4.18
N LYS A 108 17.22 -18.95 -3.88
CA LYS A 108 18.27 -19.21 -2.89
C LYS A 108 17.80 -18.71 -1.55
N LEU A 109 17.83 -19.57 -0.54
CA LEU A 109 17.37 -19.27 0.81
C LEU A 109 18.52 -18.76 1.67
N ARG A 110 18.22 -17.85 2.60
CA ARG A 110 19.17 -17.37 3.61
C ARG A 110 19.61 -18.53 4.49
N GLN A 111 20.90 -18.56 4.79
CA GLN A 111 21.48 -19.55 5.69
C GLN A 111 21.48 -19.04 7.13
N GLY A 112 21.43 -19.98 8.08
CA GLY A 112 21.51 -19.66 9.51
C GLY A 112 20.25 -19.04 10.11
N VAL A 113 19.16 -18.92 9.35
CA VAL A 113 17.86 -18.46 9.87
C VAL A 113 17.31 -19.50 10.85
N LYS A 114 16.72 -18.99 11.94
CA LYS A 114 16.08 -19.81 12.98
C LYS A 114 14.64 -19.39 13.19
N PHE A 115 13.81 -20.37 13.49
CA PHE A 115 12.49 -20.13 14.06
C PHE A 115 12.59 -19.69 15.52
N ALA A 116 11.49 -19.19 16.08
CA ALA A 116 11.46 -18.70 17.47
C ALA A 116 11.83 -19.74 18.53
N ASP A 117 11.59 -21.02 18.26
CA ASP A 117 11.98 -22.15 19.12
C ASP A 117 13.45 -22.58 18.96
N GLY A 118 14.19 -21.95 18.05
CA GLY A 118 15.59 -22.23 17.76
C GLY A 118 15.83 -23.30 16.70
N SER A 119 14.79 -23.93 16.15
CA SER A 119 14.90 -24.85 15.01
C SER A 119 15.40 -24.12 13.75
N THR A 120 16.06 -24.84 12.86
CA THR A 120 16.70 -24.25 11.67
C THR A 120 15.72 -24.21 10.51
N PHE A 121 15.58 -23.04 9.87
CA PHE A 121 14.83 -22.87 8.63
C PHE A 121 15.59 -23.45 7.43
N GLY A 122 14.86 -24.08 6.51
CA GLY A 122 15.41 -24.62 5.26
C GLY A 122 14.37 -24.82 4.17
N SER A 123 14.79 -25.45 3.08
CA SER A 123 13.95 -25.66 1.89
C SER A 123 12.75 -26.57 2.12
N GLU A 124 12.84 -27.53 3.06
CA GLU A 124 11.72 -28.38 3.41
C GLU A 124 10.57 -27.61 4.07
N ASP A 125 10.88 -26.57 4.86
CA ASP A 125 9.87 -25.71 5.46
C ASP A 125 9.14 -24.89 4.40
N VAL A 126 9.87 -24.43 3.38
CA VAL A 126 9.28 -23.72 2.24
C VAL A 126 8.36 -24.63 1.46
N LYS A 127 8.86 -25.85 1.13
CA LYS A 127 8.06 -26.87 0.43
C LYS A 127 6.79 -27.21 1.21
N PHE A 128 6.93 -27.53 2.49
CA PHE A 128 5.81 -27.83 3.38
C PHE A 128 4.79 -26.67 3.38
N SER A 129 5.25 -25.44 3.57
CA SER A 129 4.36 -24.27 3.68
C SER A 129 3.58 -24.03 2.40
N LEU A 130 4.25 -24.00 1.25
CA LEU A 130 3.58 -23.71 -0.02
C LEU A 130 2.66 -24.85 -0.45
N ASP A 131 3.03 -26.12 -0.23
CA ASP A 131 2.18 -27.26 -0.50
C ASP A 131 0.92 -27.25 0.39
N LYS A 132 1.06 -26.90 1.68
CA LYS A 132 -0.06 -26.77 2.61
C LYS A 132 -0.98 -25.58 2.26
N ILE A 133 -0.42 -24.45 1.85
CA ILE A 133 -1.23 -23.31 1.38
C ILE A 133 -2.06 -23.68 0.14
N LYS A 134 -1.52 -24.49 -0.76
CA LYS A 134 -2.23 -25.00 -1.95
C LYS A 134 -3.26 -26.08 -1.62
N ASP A 135 -3.09 -26.80 -0.53
CA ASP A 135 -4.03 -27.84 -0.11
C ASP A 135 -5.37 -27.23 0.30
N LYS A 136 -6.44 -27.63 -0.39
CA LYS A 136 -7.81 -27.15 -0.12
C LYS A 136 -8.26 -27.41 1.32
N THR A 137 -7.75 -28.47 1.95
CA THR A 137 -8.10 -28.81 3.35
C THR A 137 -7.55 -27.81 4.35
N THR A 138 -6.48 -27.10 4.01
CA THR A 138 -5.93 -26.02 4.83
C THR A 138 -6.85 -24.80 4.83
N ALA A 139 -7.65 -24.59 3.78
CA ALA A 139 -8.48 -23.39 3.58
C ALA A 139 -7.69 -22.07 3.72
N ALA A 140 -6.46 -22.05 3.22
CA ALA A 140 -5.60 -20.86 3.24
C ALA A 140 -6.19 -19.75 2.36
N VAL A 141 -6.27 -18.53 2.88
CA VAL A 141 -6.92 -17.39 2.20
C VAL A 141 -6.17 -16.95 0.93
N SER A 142 -4.88 -17.25 0.84
CA SER A 142 -4.01 -16.93 -0.30
C SER A 142 -3.78 -18.09 -1.27
N ALA A 143 -4.45 -19.24 -1.11
CA ALA A 143 -4.25 -20.43 -1.95
C ALA A 143 -4.37 -20.11 -3.47
N ALA A 144 -5.34 -19.28 -3.86
CA ALA A 144 -5.58 -18.92 -5.25
C ALA A 144 -4.40 -18.14 -5.90
N THR A 145 -3.57 -17.47 -5.11
CA THR A 145 -2.41 -16.71 -5.63
C THR A 145 -1.24 -17.60 -6.02
N LEU A 146 -1.28 -18.90 -5.66
CA LEU A 146 -0.33 -19.93 -6.08
C LEU A 146 -0.88 -20.80 -7.23
N ALA A 147 -1.94 -20.39 -7.91
CA ALA A 147 -2.58 -21.19 -8.97
C ALA A 147 -1.62 -21.52 -10.13
N SER A 148 -0.65 -20.66 -10.42
CA SER A 148 0.39 -20.91 -11.43
C SER A 148 1.42 -21.95 -11.00
N VAL A 149 1.64 -22.15 -9.68
CA VAL A 149 2.65 -23.07 -9.14
C VAL A 149 2.15 -24.52 -9.24
N THR A 150 2.80 -25.35 -10.06
CA THR A 150 2.46 -26.76 -10.24
C THR A 150 3.16 -27.66 -9.22
N SER A 151 4.45 -27.39 -8.93
CA SER A 151 5.22 -28.12 -7.90
C SER A 151 6.17 -27.20 -7.16
N VAL A 152 6.50 -27.61 -5.94
CA VAL A 152 7.53 -27.00 -5.08
C VAL A 152 8.54 -28.11 -4.76
N GLU A 153 9.80 -27.88 -5.07
CA GLU A 153 10.88 -28.85 -4.92
C GLU A 153 11.96 -28.30 -3.98
N ALA A 154 12.23 -28.99 -2.88
CA ALA A 154 13.39 -28.75 -2.04
C ALA A 154 14.62 -29.35 -2.76
N THR A 155 15.31 -28.54 -3.56
CA THR A 155 16.40 -29.02 -4.43
C THR A 155 17.66 -29.38 -3.62
N ASP A 156 17.95 -28.57 -2.62
CA ASP A 156 18.95 -28.79 -1.57
C ASP A 156 18.53 -28.04 -0.31
N ALA A 157 19.27 -28.12 0.77
CA ALA A 157 18.90 -27.51 2.07
C ALA A 157 18.59 -26.00 1.98
N ASN A 158 19.15 -25.28 1.00
CA ASN A 158 19.04 -23.82 0.86
C ASN A 158 18.54 -23.39 -0.53
N THR A 159 17.97 -24.31 -1.31
CA THR A 159 17.46 -24.00 -2.65
C THR A 159 16.09 -24.61 -2.84
N VAL A 160 15.15 -23.77 -3.25
CA VAL A 160 13.79 -24.20 -3.62
C VAL A 160 13.54 -23.86 -5.09
N THR A 161 12.94 -24.80 -5.80
CA THR A 161 12.54 -24.66 -7.19
C THR A 161 11.01 -24.73 -7.29
N LEU A 162 10.41 -23.67 -7.84
CA LEU A 162 8.97 -23.60 -8.14
C LEU A 162 8.77 -23.83 -9.63
N LYS A 163 7.96 -24.84 -10.00
CA LYS A 163 7.52 -25.06 -11.37
C LYS A 163 6.19 -24.38 -11.61
N LEU A 164 6.04 -23.71 -12.75
CA LEU A 164 4.86 -22.94 -13.10
C LEU A 164 4.16 -23.52 -14.32
N SER A 165 2.83 -23.44 -14.36
CA SER A 165 2.00 -23.80 -15.54
C SER A 165 2.03 -22.71 -16.63
N ALA A 166 2.34 -21.47 -16.25
CA ALA A 166 2.47 -20.30 -17.12
C ALA A 166 3.39 -19.28 -16.45
N PRO A 167 4.04 -18.37 -17.21
CA PRO A 167 4.80 -17.27 -16.64
C PRO A 167 3.97 -16.42 -15.67
N ASP A 168 4.52 -16.15 -14.49
CA ASP A 168 3.86 -15.43 -13.41
C ASP A 168 4.87 -14.57 -12.63
N ALA A 169 5.16 -13.38 -13.13
CA ALA A 169 6.04 -12.45 -12.44
C ALA A 169 5.36 -11.77 -11.21
N ALA A 170 4.03 -11.85 -11.10
CA ALA A 170 3.30 -11.40 -9.90
C ALA A 170 3.50 -12.35 -8.71
N LEU A 171 3.96 -13.57 -8.96
CA LEU A 171 4.23 -14.57 -7.92
C LEU A 171 5.13 -14.02 -6.81
N LEU A 172 6.18 -13.27 -7.16
CA LEU A 172 7.10 -12.69 -6.16
C LEU A 172 6.37 -11.71 -5.22
N ALA A 173 5.49 -10.87 -5.74
CA ALA A 173 4.66 -9.97 -4.92
C ALA A 173 3.63 -10.74 -4.08
N ASN A 174 3.10 -11.85 -4.60
CA ASN A 174 2.21 -12.72 -3.87
C ASN A 174 2.92 -13.44 -2.72
N LEU A 175 4.19 -13.82 -2.89
CA LEU A 175 5.01 -14.44 -1.86
C LEU A 175 5.45 -13.47 -0.75
N ALA A 176 5.24 -12.16 -0.92
CA ALA A 176 5.57 -11.13 0.07
C ALA A 176 4.44 -10.86 1.08
N VAL A 177 3.22 -11.35 0.83
CA VAL A 177 2.11 -11.14 1.78
C VAL A 177 2.21 -12.10 2.96
N ILE A 178 1.86 -11.63 4.16
CA ILE A 178 2.03 -12.43 5.39
C ILE A 178 1.23 -13.74 5.40
N ASN A 179 0.16 -13.84 4.62
CA ASN A 179 -0.56 -15.10 4.44
C ASN A 179 0.23 -16.16 3.64
N MET A 180 1.44 -15.83 3.18
CA MET A 180 2.44 -16.73 2.60
C MET A 180 3.62 -16.97 3.56
N ALA A 181 3.47 -16.68 4.85
CA ALA A 181 4.49 -16.93 5.85
C ALA A 181 4.99 -18.38 5.81
N ILE A 182 6.30 -18.55 5.96
CA ILE A 182 6.92 -19.86 6.02
C ILE A 182 6.89 -20.37 7.45
N LEU A 183 6.38 -21.57 7.63
CA LEU A 183 6.24 -22.27 8.91
C LEU A 183 7.20 -23.46 8.96
N ALA A 184 7.62 -23.86 10.14
CA ALA A 184 8.39 -25.08 10.33
C ALA A 184 7.60 -26.31 9.83
N SER A 185 8.26 -27.27 9.24
CA SER A 185 7.63 -28.42 8.57
C SER A 185 6.89 -29.37 9.53
N ASP A 186 7.12 -29.25 10.82
CA ASP A 186 6.42 -29.96 11.89
C ASP A 186 5.30 -29.11 12.54
N ALA A 187 5.09 -27.87 12.08
CA ALA A 187 4.13 -26.95 12.65
C ALA A 187 2.69 -27.43 12.48
N THR A 188 1.87 -27.24 13.52
CA THR A 188 0.43 -27.50 13.49
C THR A 188 -0.36 -26.22 13.73
N GLU A 189 -1.51 -26.10 13.08
CA GLU A 189 -2.40 -24.94 13.28
C GLU A 189 -2.79 -24.78 14.76
N ALA A 190 -3.04 -25.87 15.46
CA ALA A 190 -3.44 -25.82 16.87
C ALA A 190 -2.36 -25.22 17.77
N ALA A 191 -1.09 -25.59 17.57
CA ALA A 191 0.03 -25.03 18.32
C ALA A 191 0.24 -23.54 17.99
N LEU A 192 0.22 -23.17 16.70
CA LEU A 192 0.51 -21.82 16.25
C LEU A 192 -0.54 -20.78 16.65
N LYS A 193 -1.78 -21.18 16.93
CA LYS A 193 -2.82 -20.28 17.46
C LYS A 193 -2.48 -19.70 18.84
N THR A 194 -1.71 -20.43 19.63
CA THR A 194 -1.33 -20.02 20.99
C THR A 194 0.15 -19.70 21.13
N THR A 195 1.00 -20.38 20.36
CA THR A 195 2.45 -20.25 20.42
C THR A 195 3.01 -20.08 19.01
N PRO A 196 2.92 -18.85 18.44
CA PRO A 196 3.51 -18.55 17.15
C PRO A 196 4.99 -18.91 17.09
N ASN A 197 5.39 -19.71 16.09
CA ASN A 197 6.76 -20.11 15.83
C ASN A 197 7.17 -19.63 14.44
N GLY A 198 7.66 -18.40 14.34
CA GLY A 198 8.03 -17.78 13.07
C GLY A 198 9.50 -17.36 13.04
N THR A 199 9.91 -16.76 11.94
CA THR A 199 11.28 -16.27 11.69
C THR A 199 11.36 -14.74 11.73
N GLY A 200 10.36 -14.07 12.31
CA GLY A 200 10.22 -12.62 12.32
C GLY A 200 11.14 -11.89 13.31
N PRO A 201 11.15 -10.55 13.27
CA PRO A 201 11.98 -9.70 14.13
C PRO A 201 11.58 -9.70 15.60
N PHE A 202 10.39 -10.19 15.90
CA PHE A 202 9.88 -10.33 17.27
C PHE A 202 9.32 -11.73 17.48
N VAL A 203 9.18 -12.11 18.77
CA VAL A 203 8.55 -13.35 19.24
C VAL A 203 7.41 -13.01 20.21
N LEU A 204 6.35 -13.82 20.23
CA LEU A 204 5.25 -13.62 21.17
C LEU A 204 5.76 -13.78 22.61
N LYS A 205 5.54 -12.77 23.46
CA LYS A 205 5.89 -12.78 24.88
C LYS A 205 4.67 -13.03 25.76
N GLU A 206 3.56 -12.36 25.49
CA GLU A 206 2.33 -12.43 26.28
C GLU A 206 1.11 -12.07 25.43
N ARG A 207 -0.02 -12.72 25.67
CA ARG A 207 -1.32 -12.31 25.15
C ARG A 207 -2.35 -12.28 26.28
N LYS A 208 -3.00 -11.15 26.43
CA LYS A 208 -4.18 -10.93 27.29
C LYS A 208 -5.38 -10.65 26.40
N PRO A 209 -6.26 -11.62 26.15
CA PRO A 209 -7.37 -11.48 25.21
C PRO A 209 -8.17 -10.19 25.47
N ASN A 210 -8.50 -9.47 24.40
CA ASN A 210 -9.22 -8.19 24.43
C ASN A 210 -8.55 -7.06 25.23
N GLN A 211 -7.28 -7.20 25.62
CA GLN A 211 -6.53 -6.17 26.36
C GLN A 211 -5.23 -5.83 25.64
N SER A 212 -4.34 -6.81 25.45
CA SER A 212 -3.05 -6.58 24.80
C SER A 212 -2.40 -7.85 24.26
N LEU A 213 -1.54 -7.67 23.28
CA LEU A 213 -0.59 -8.66 22.82
C LEU A 213 0.80 -8.03 22.83
N THR A 214 1.75 -8.64 23.55
CA THR A 214 3.12 -8.15 23.65
C THR A 214 4.07 -9.09 22.91
N VAL A 215 4.89 -8.52 22.05
CA VAL A 215 5.98 -9.22 21.36
C VAL A 215 7.31 -8.67 21.86
N ALA A 216 8.29 -9.55 22.09
CA ALA A 216 9.65 -9.20 22.48
C ALA A 216 10.60 -9.31 21.30
N ARG A 217 11.69 -8.55 21.32
CA ARG A 217 12.73 -8.64 20.29
C ARG A 217 13.21 -10.09 20.14
N ASN A 218 13.35 -10.52 18.90
CA ASN A 218 14.00 -11.77 18.54
C ASN A 218 15.52 -11.52 18.38
N ASP A 219 16.32 -11.86 19.38
CA ASP A 219 17.78 -11.66 19.31
C ASP A 219 18.46 -12.62 18.29
N ALA A 220 17.76 -13.67 17.83
CA ALA A 220 18.19 -14.56 16.75
C ALA A 220 17.66 -14.14 15.37
N TYR A 221 17.05 -12.98 15.23
CA TYR A 221 16.54 -12.50 13.96
C TYR A 221 17.67 -12.37 12.92
N TRP A 222 17.43 -12.87 11.73
CA TRP A 222 18.39 -12.95 10.63
C TRP A 222 18.67 -11.60 9.93
N GLY A 223 17.78 -10.62 10.08
CA GLY A 223 17.94 -9.28 9.53
C GLY A 223 18.64 -8.33 10.50
N ASP A 224 18.50 -7.02 10.24
CA ASP A 224 19.08 -5.99 11.10
C ASP A 224 18.49 -6.08 12.52
N LYS A 225 19.36 -5.89 13.51
CA LYS A 225 18.96 -5.95 14.93
C LYS A 225 17.91 -4.89 15.23
N THR A 226 16.73 -5.33 15.67
CA THR A 226 15.63 -4.46 16.06
C THR A 226 16.02 -3.60 17.26
N PRO A 227 15.87 -2.25 17.21
CA PRO A 227 16.25 -1.39 18.32
C PRO A 227 15.38 -1.58 19.56
N LEU A 228 14.07 -1.80 19.41
CA LEU A 228 13.13 -1.97 20.53
C LEU A 228 13.35 -3.27 21.30
N ASP A 229 13.14 -3.25 22.62
CA ASP A 229 13.10 -4.47 23.44
C ASP A 229 11.77 -5.22 23.28
N SER A 230 10.66 -4.48 23.15
CA SER A 230 9.33 -5.06 22.93
C SER A 230 8.36 -4.08 22.25
N VAL A 231 7.29 -4.65 21.70
CA VAL A 231 6.12 -3.91 21.22
C VAL A 231 4.88 -4.49 21.90
N GLU A 232 4.09 -3.63 22.55
CA GLU A 232 2.77 -3.96 23.08
C GLU A 232 1.71 -3.46 22.11
N PHE A 233 0.92 -4.33 21.51
CA PHE A 233 -0.30 -3.99 20.81
C PHE A 233 -1.43 -3.90 21.82
N ARG A 234 -1.85 -2.67 22.15
CA ARG A 234 -2.92 -2.41 23.12
C ARG A 234 -4.25 -2.28 22.44
N ILE A 235 -5.22 -3.09 22.87
CA ILE A 235 -6.56 -3.12 22.26
C ILE A 235 -7.42 -2.03 22.90
N ILE A 236 -7.81 -1.05 22.09
CA ILE A 236 -8.67 0.09 22.45
C ILE A 236 -9.72 0.22 21.35
N PRO A 237 -10.98 -0.20 21.58
CA PRO A 237 -11.95 -0.44 20.51
C PRO A 237 -12.34 0.76 19.63
N ASP A 238 -12.02 2.00 20.02
CA ASP A 238 -12.30 3.18 19.21
C ASP A 238 -11.07 4.08 19.03
N GLU A 239 -10.95 4.68 17.84
CA GLU A 239 -9.79 5.50 17.48
C GLU A 239 -9.69 6.79 18.31
N THR A 240 -10.82 7.37 18.76
CA THR A 240 -10.83 8.57 19.62
C THR A 240 -10.21 8.28 20.98
N SER A 241 -10.51 7.11 21.54
CA SER A 241 -9.90 6.62 22.78
C SER A 241 -8.41 6.31 22.61
N ILE A 242 -7.99 5.79 21.42
CA ILE A 242 -6.58 5.63 21.08
C ILE A 242 -5.87 6.99 21.11
N VAL A 243 -6.44 8.02 20.45
CA VAL A 243 -5.85 9.37 20.43
C VAL A 243 -5.77 9.96 21.83
N SER A 244 -6.78 9.78 22.67
CA SER A 244 -6.76 10.21 24.08
C SER A 244 -5.65 9.50 24.88
N ALA A 245 -5.43 8.20 24.64
CA ALA A 245 -4.33 7.44 25.23
C ALA A 245 -2.95 7.91 24.71
N MET A 246 -2.86 8.35 23.46
CA MET A 246 -1.64 8.93 22.89
C MET A 246 -1.32 10.29 23.51
N GLN A 247 -2.32 11.17 23.67
CA GLN A 247 -2.17 12.47 24.31
C GLN A 247 -1.72 12.37 25.77
N SER A 248 -2.14 11.31 26.48
CA SER A 248 -1.68 11.00 27.84
C SER A 248 -0.39 10.15 27.88
N ASN A 249 0.28 9.94 26.73
CA ASN A 249 1.52 9.16 26.56
C ASN A 249 1.42 7.68 27.00
N ASN A 250 0.21 7.11 27.01
CA ASN A 250 -0.03 5.69 27.27
C ASN A 250 0.09 4.83 26.00
N VAL A 251 -0.02 5.44 24.81
CA VAL A 251 0.19 4.86 23.48
C VAL A 251 1.13 5.79 22.73
N GLN A 252 2.10 5.25 21.98
CA GLN A 252 3.09 6.05 21.26
C GLN A 252 2.93 6.02 19.73
N LEU A 253 2.25 4.99 19.20
CA LEU A 253 2.03 4.83 17.77
C LEU A 253 0.63 4.28 17.51
N ALA A 254 -0.05 4.77 16.48
CA ALA A 254 -1.28 4.17 15.97
C ALA A 254 -1.45 4.42 14.47
N VAL A 255 -2.09 3.49 13.78
CA VAL A 255 -2.58 3.68 12.40
C VAL A 255 -4.08 3.92 12.49
N LEU A 256 -4.52 5.13 12.12
CA LEU A 256 -5.89 5.59 12.16
C LEU A 256 -6.47 5.64 10.73
N ASN A 257 -7.77 5.41 10.62
CA ASN A 257 -8.49 5.44 9.34
C ASN A 257 -9.50 6.61 9.28
N ASP A 258 -9.97 7.11 10.42
CA ASP A 258 -10.89 8.23 10.47
C ASP A 258 -10.12 9.57 10.35
N PRO A 259 -10.35 10.36 9.27
CA PRO A 259 -9.67 11.64 9.07
C PRO A 259 -10.00 12.68 10.15
N LEU A 260 -11.20 12.66 10.72
CA LEU A 260 -11.61 13.60 11.76
C LEU A 260 -10.90 13.28 13.07
N VAL A 261 -10.80 11.99 13.42
CA VAL A 261 -10.05 11.55 14.60
C VAL A 261 -8.56 11.83 14.43
N ALA A 262 -7.99 11.51 13.27
CA ALA A 262 -6.58 11.78 12.97
C ALA A 262 -6.23 13.27 13.10
N LYS A 263 -7.15 14.17 12.71
CA LYS A 263 -6.97 15.61 12.87
C LYS A 263 -6.86 16.03 14.35
N THR A 264 -7.57 15.35 15.26
CA THR A 264 -7.48 15.61 16.71
C THR A 264 -6.17 15.10 17.33
N ALA A 265 -5.50 14.17 16.67
CA ALA A 265 -4.18 13.68 17.09
C ALA A 265 -3.04 14.64 16.72
N GLN A 266 -3.28 15.61 15.85
CA GLN A 266 -2.23 16.53 15.38
C GLN A 266 -1.94 17.63 16.39
N GLY A 267 -0.69 17.73 16.84
CA GLY A 267 -0.22 18.82 17.71
C GLY A 267 0.38 18.34 19.03
N GLY A 268 0.93 19.26 19.80
CA GLY A 268 1.65 18.94 21.03
C GLY A 268 2.88 18.07 20.78
N THR A 269 2.90 16.88 21.39
CA THR A 269 3.98 15.89 21.23
C THR A 269 3.66 14.81 20.17
N LEU A 270 2.53 14.96 19.45
CA LEU A 270 2.10 14.01 18.43
C LEU A 270 2.25 14.61 17.03
N SER A 271 2.63 13.78 16.09
CA SER A 271 2.62 14.06 14.65
C SER A 271 1.72 13.07 13.93
N VAL A 272 1.09 13.51 12.84
CA VAL A 272 0.27 12.66 11.97
C VAL A 272 0.84 12.69 10.57
N THR A 273 1.23 11.52 10.07
CA THR A 273 1.67 11.33 8.68
C THR A 273 0.52 10.75 7.87
N LYS A 274 0.16 11.43 6.76
CA LYS A 274 -0.83 10.94 5.80
C LYS A 274 -0.13 10.09 4.74
N THR A 275 -0.62 8.89 4.52
CA THR A 275 -0.10 7.96 3.51
C THR A 275 -1.23 7.57 2.57
N PRO A 276 -1.12 7.81 1.25
CA PRO A 276 -2.13 7.38 0.29
C PRO A 276 -2.33 5.87 0.35
N GLN A 277 -3.60 5.45 0.38
CA GLN A 277 -3.96 4.03 0.39
C GLN A 277 -3.80 3.39 -0.99
N LEU A 278 -3.69 2.08 -1.03
CA LEU A 278 -3.81 1.31 -2.28
C LEU A 278 -5.25 1.24 -2.78
N SER A 279 -6.23 1.29 -1.89
CA SER A 279 -7.66 1.32 -2.21
C SER A 279 -8.02 2.60 -2.97
N TYR A 280 -8.94 2.50 -3.90
CA TYR A 280 -9.34 3.62 -4.74
C TYR A 280 -10.86 3.69 -4.93
N HIS A 281 -11.37 4.90 -4.91
CA HIS A 281 -12.75 5.24 -5.21
C HIS A 281 -12.94 5.37 -6.72
N VAL A 282 -14.01 4.80 -7.25
CA VAL A 282 -14.18 4.65 -8.70
C VAL A 282 -15.65 4.61 -9.09
N LEU A 283 -16.01 5.27 -10.18
CA LEU A 283 -17.25 4.99 -10.90
C LEU A 283 -16.95 3.90 -11.94
N GLN A 284 -17.33 2.67 -11.63
CA GLN A 284 -17.20 1.53 -12.53
C GLN A 284 -18.27 1.58 -13.60
N LEU A 285 -17.87 1.40 -14.84
CA LEU A 285 -18.77 1.34 -16.00
C LEU A 285 -18.72 -0.07 -16.55
N ASN A 286 -19.87 -0.69 -16.80
CA ASN A 286 -19.94 -1.98 -17.46
C ASN A 286 -20.02 -1.77 -18.98
N ALA A 287 -18.87 -1.87 -19.65
CA ALA A 287 -18.77 -1.62 -21.09
C ALA A 287 -19.51 -2.63 -21.98
N SER A 288 -20.04 -3.73 -21.41
CA SER A 288 -20.92 -4.65 -22.15
C SER A 288 -22.37 -4.14 -22.27
N ARG A 289 -22.74 -3.10 -21.52
CA ARG A 289 -24.08 -2.51 -21.57
C ARG A 289 -24.25 -1.61 -22.80
N SER A 290 -25.40 -1.68 -23.45
CA SER A 290 -25.62 -1.06 -24.75
C SER A 290 -25.26 0.43 -24.84
N VAL A 291 -25.55 1.21 -23.80
CA VAL A 291 -25.22 2.64 -23.74
C VAL A 291 -23.72 2.85 -23.48
N LEU A 292 -23.11 2.02 -22.64
CA LEU A 292 -21.71 2.13 -22.22
C LEU A 292 -20.74 1.35 -23.11
N SER A 293 -21.24 0.60 -24.13
CA SER A 293 -20.38 -0.05 -25.12
C SER A 293 -19.67 0.98 -26.03
N ASP A 294 -20.30 2.14 -26.26
CA ASP A 294 -19.66 3.23 -27.00
C ASP A 294 -18.65 3.97 -26.09
N VAL A 295 -17.39 3.96 -26.54
CA VAL A 295 -16.29 4.64 -25.84
C VAL A 295 -16.55 6.15 -25.69
N ASN A 296 -17.24 6.78 -26.66
CA ASN A 296 -17.52 8.21 -26.57
C ASN A 296 -18.47 8.55 -25.43
N VAL A 297 -19.43 7.67 -25.09
CA VAL A 297 -20.28 7.88 -23.89
C VAL A 297 -19.42 7.83 -22.63
N ARG A 298 -18.51 6.85 -22.50
CA ARG A 298 -17.62 6.73 -21.35
C ARG A 298 -16.67 7.92 -21.24
N LEU A 299 -16.11 8.39 -22.36
CA LEU A 299 -15.25 9.58 -22.42
C LEU A 299 -16.02 10.87 -22.08
N ALA A 300 -17.28 10.98 -22.51
CA ALA A 300 -18.13 12.09 -22.10
C ALA A 300 -18.32 12.12 -20.59
N MET A 301 -18.60 10.97 -19.97
CA MET A 301 -18.71 10.87 -18.52
C MET A 301 -17.38 11.23 -17.83
N GLN A 302 -16.24 10.75 -18.35
CA GLN A 302 -14.92 11.07 -17.81
C GLN A 302 -14.63 12.58 -17.83
N CYS A 303 -15.00 13.27 -18.94
CA CYS A 303 -14.78 14.70 -19.10
C CYS A 303 -15.74 15.56 -18.27
N ALA A 304 -16.94 15.05 -17.97
CA ALA A 304 -17.94 15.78 -17.19
C ALA A 304 -17.68 15.80 -15.68
N ILE A 305 -16.70 15.03 -15.17
CA ILE A 305 -16.45 14.85 -13.74
C ILE A 305 -15.24 15.68 -13.27
N ASP A 306 -15.46 16.58 -12.30
CA ASP A 306 -14.42 17.18 -11.47
C ASP A 306 -14.15 16.27 -10.27
N ARG A 307 -13.03 15.53 -10.33
CA ARG A 307 -12.64 14.57 -9.29
C ARG A 307 -12.25 15.24 -7.99
N LYS A 308 -11.66 16.45 -8.09
CA LYS A 308 -11.33 17.25 -6.89
C LYS A 308 -12.58 17.64 -6.14
N GLN A 309 -13.62 18.06 -6.85
CA GLN A 309 -14.91 18.38 -6.23
C GLN A 309 -15.56 17.15 -5.59
N VAL A 310 -15.47 15.95 -6.22
CA VAL A 310 -15.96 14.70 -5.60
C VAL A 310 -15.21 14.44 -4.29
N LEU A 311 -13.87 14.51 -4.31
CA LEU A 311 -13.02 14.35 -3.14
C LEU A 311 -13.36 15.34 -2.03
N ASP A 312 -13.46 16.63 -2.36
CA ASP A 312 -13.72 17.69 -1.38
C ASP A 312 -15.11 17.57 -0.74
N THR A 313 -16.10 17.18 -1.54
CA THR A 313 -17.51 17.11 -1.08
C THR A 313 -17.82 15.82 -0.34
N ALA A 314 -17.36 14.66 -0.88
CA ALA A 314 -17.69 13.36 -0.31
C ALA A 314 -16.73 12.95 0.79
N ALA A 315 -15.42 13.25 0.66
CA ALA A 315 -14.37 12.83 1.57
C ALA A 315 -13.66 14.01 2.28
N LEU A 316 -14.28 15.18 2.33
CA LEU A 316 -13.77 16.37 3.03
C LEU A 316 -12.35 16.80 2.60
N GLY A 317 -11.95 16.48 1.38
CA GLY A 317 -10.60 16.71 0.85
C GLY A 317 -9.53 15.74 1.38
N GLU A 318 -9.92 14.73 2.15
CA GLU A 318 -8.98 13.77 2.75
C GLU A 318 -8.65 12.62 1.78
N GLY A 319 -7.75 12.92 0.86
CA GLY A 319 -7.29 12.00 -0.18
C GLY A 319 -6.51 12.71 -1.28
N GLU A 320 -6.21 11.98 -2.34
CA GLU A 320 -5.63 12.54 -3.56
C GLU A 320 -6.32 11.98 -4.81
N VAL A 321 -6.48 12.82 -5.83
CA VAL A 321 -6.98 12.38 -7.14
C VAL A 321 -6.00 11.38 -7.73
N THR A 322 -6.50 10.22 -8.16
CA THR A 322 -5.66 9.11 -8.65
C THR A 322 -5.99 8.68 -10.07
N GLY A 323 -5.03 8.03 -10.73
CA GLY A 323 -5.23 7.23 -11.93
C GLY A 323 -5.56 5.77 -11.59
N PRO A 324 -5.52 4.88 -12.57
CA PRO A 324 -5.85 3.47 -12.37
C PRO A 324 -4.99 2.78 -11.32
N ILE A 325 -3.66 2.89 -11.41
CA ILE A 325 -2.74 2.17 -10.54
C ILE A 325 -2.31 3.05 -9.38
N THR A 326 -2.63 2.63 -8.16
CA THR A 326 -2.36 3.35 -6.90
C THR A 326 -1.10 2.87 -6.19
N SER A 327 -0.59 1.68 -6.53
CA SER A 327 0.66 1.17 -5.95
C SER A 327 1.83 2.11 -6.21
N PRO A 328 2.59 2.55 -5.18
CA PRO A 328 3.69 3.51 -5.35
C PRO A 328 4.71 3.08 -6.40
N ALA A 329 5.07 1.79 -6.45
CA ALA A 329 6.02 1.25 -7.42
C ALA A 329 5.58 1.43 -8.88
N TYR A 330 4.26 1.51 -9.14
CA TYR A 330 3.66 1.56 -10.49
C TYR A 330 2.69 2.73 -10.66
N LYS A 331 2.70 3.70 -9.76
CA LYS A 331 1.67 4.75 -9.67
C LYS A 331 1.43 5.44 -11.01
N SER A 332 0.16 5.49 -11.41
CA SER A 332 -0.30 6.18 -12.60
C SER A 332 -0.23 7.70 -12.45
N ASP A 333 0.02 8.38 -13.55
CA ASP A 333 -0.11 9.83 -13.64
C ASP A 333 -1.56 10.22 -13.98
N PRO A 334 -2.32 10.81 -13.03
CA PRO A 334 -3.72 11.14 -13.26
C PRO A 334 -3.93 12.29 -14.26
N THR A 335 -2.86 12.96 -14.71
CA THR A 335 -2.96 14.05 -15.69
C THR A 335 -2.97 13.56 -17.13
N LYS A 336 -2.63 12.28 -17.37
CA LYS A 336 -2.55 11.70 -18.72
C LYS A 336 -3.90 11.30 -19.34
N ARG A 337 -4.99 11.44 -18.60
CA ARG A 337 -6.34 11.14 -19.14
C ARG A 337 -6.82 12.18 -20.15
N PRO A 338 -7.77 11.84 -21.05
CA PRO A 338 -8.29 12.75 -22.06
C PRO A 338 -8.83 14.09 -21.52
N CYS A 339 -9.39 14.08 -20.29
CA CYS A 339 -9.82 15.28 -19.58
C CYS A 339 -9.25 15.25 -18.15
N PRO A 340 -8.05 15.80 -17.93
CA PRO A 340 -7.47 15.90 -16.58
C PRO A 340 -8.31 16.77 -15.63
N THR A 341 -8.96 17.79 -16.17
CA THR A 341 -9.93 18.65 -15.51
C THR A 341 -11.29 18.52 -16.15
N ARG A 342 -12.34 18.94 -15.46
CA ARG A 342 -13.70 18.94 -15.99
C ARG A 342 -13.81 19.78 -17.27
N ASP A 343 -14.39 19.24 -18.32
CA ASP A 343 -14.57 19.87 -19.64
C ASP A 343 -15.93 19.49 -20.23
N LEU A 344 -16.94 20.32 -20.00
CA LEU A 344 -18.31 20.10 -20.50
C LEU A 344 -18.44 20.24 -22.01
N ALA A 345 -17.61 21.08 -22.65
CA ALA A 345 -17.63 21.24 -24.09
C ALA A 345 -17.16 19.94 -24.76
N LYS A 346 -16.05 19.38 -24.26
CA LYS A 346 -15.51 18.11 -24.75
C LYS A 346 -16.43 16.94 -24.43
N ALA A 347 -17.11 16.94 -23.28
CA ALA A 347 -18.15 15.96 -22.96
C ALA A 347 -19.30 16.00 -23.96
N ALA A 348 -19.78 17.20 -24.33
CA ALA A 348 -20.82 17.37 -25.34
C ALA A 348 -20.38 16.87 -26.73
N ASP A 349 -19.13 17.14 -27.13
CA ASP A 349 -18.54 16.64 -28.38
C ASP A 349 -18.52 15.10 -28.42
N TYR A 350 -18.14 14.46 -27.33
CA TYR A 350 -18.15 13.01 -27.22
C TYR A 350 -19.59 12.44 -27.29
N LEU A 351 -20.57 13.07 -26.62
CA LEU A 351 -21.98 12.64 -26.74
C LEU A 351 -22.51 12.82 -28.16
N ALA A 352 -22.09 13.89 -28.85
CA ALA A 352 -22.47 14.08 -30.26
C ALA A 352 -21.89 12.98 -31.16
N LYS A 353 -20.61 12.60 -30.97
CA LYS A 353 -19.97 11.48 -31.69
C LYS A 353 -20.68 10.14 -31.44
N ALA A 354 -21.21 9.94 -30.22
CA ALA A 354 -22.02 8.78 -29.88
C ALA A 354 -23.47 8.84 -30.41
N GLY A 355 -23.88 9.94 -31.06
CA GLY A 355 -25.28 10.15 -31.46
C GLY A 355 -26.23 10.37 -30.28
N LYS A 356 -25.70 10.88 -29.14
CA LYS A 356 -26.41 11.04 -27.88
C LYS A 356 -26.51 12.50 -27.41
N SER A 357 -26.53 13.45 -28.32
CA SER A 357 -26.63 14.90 -28.02
C SER A 357 -27.88 15.28 -27.21
N ALA A 358 -28.95 14.47 -27.28
CA ALA A 358 -30.16 14.64 -26.46
C ALA A 358 -29.95 14.21 -24.99
N GLY A 359 -28.88 13.50 -24.70
CA GLY A 359 -28.53 12.96 -23.37
C GLY A 359 -28.70 11.44 -23.28
N VAL A 360 -28.28 10.89 -22.14
CA VAL A 360 -28.37 9.47 -21.82
C VAL A 360 -28.73 9.25 -20.36
N THR A 361 -29.36 8.11 -20.07
CA THR A 361 -29.63 7.65 -18.69
C THR A 361 -28.82 6.39 -18.41
N ILE A 362 -28.12 6.35 -17.27
CA ILE A 362 -27.26 5.27 -16.80
C ILE A 362 -27.79 4.75 -15.47
N LYS A 363 -28.21 3.49 -15.43
CA LYS A 363 -28.64 2.83 -14.19
C LYS A 363 -27.42 2.54 -13.32
N THR A 364 -27.38 3.16 -12.15
CA THR A 364 -26.19 3.15 -11.28
C THR A 364 -26.54 2.54 -9.94
N ILE A 365 -25.81 1.53 -9.53
CA ILE A 365 -25.92 0.98 -8.17
C ILE A 365 -24.90 1.62 -7.23
N VAL A 366 -25.32 1.82 -5.98
CA VAL A 366 -24.47 2.27 -4.88
C VAL A 366 -24.81 1.49 -3.63
N SER A 367 -23.83 1.14 -2.81
CA SER A 367 -24.06 0.49 -1.53
C SER A 367 -24.28 1.50 -0.42
N GLN A 368 -25.28 1.25 0.42
CA GLN A 368 -25.39 1.94 1.71
C GLN A 368 -24.69 1.08 2.76
N GLY A 369 -23.57 1.58 3.31
CA GLY A 369 -22.84 0.93 4.40
C GLY A 369 -21.62 0.11 4.01
N GLU A 370 -21.28 -0.04 2.70
CA GLU A 370 -20.02 -0.67 2.28
C GLU A 370 -18.83 0.19 2.70
N TYR A 371 -18.94 1.50 2.52
CA TYR A 371 -18.01 2.51 2.99
C TYR A 371 -18.72 3.87 3.16
N ALA A 372 -18.18 4.72 4.03
CA ALA A 372 -18.89 5.90 4.54
C ALA A 372 -19.27 6.94 3.46
N THR A 373 -18.46 7.09 2.42
CA THR A 373 -18.63 8.15 1.40
C THR A 373 -19.44 7.74 0.18
N SER A 374 -19.85 6.48 0.07
CA SER A 374 -20.46 5.88 -1.14
C SER A 374 -21.65 6.66 -1.70
N VAL A 375 -22.63 6.96 -0.86
CA VAL A 375 -23.85 7.66 -1.28
C VAL A 375 -23.54 9.12 -1.61
N SER A 376 -22.66 9.78 -0.85
CA SER A 376 -22.24 11.17 -1.12
C SER A 376 -21.50 11.29 -2.45
N GLU A 377 -20.63 10.33 -2.77
CA GLU A 377 -19.97 10.25 -4.07
C GLU A 377 -21.00 10.11 -5.20
N ALA A 378 -21.95 9.18 -5.07
CA ALA A 378 -22.98 8.95 -6.07
C ALA A 378 -23.82 10.21 -6.33
N GLN A 379 -24.22 10.95 -5.28
CA GLN A 379 -24.99 12.18 -5.42
C GLN A 379 -24.18 13.31 -6.07
N ASN A 380 -22.89 13.44 -5.71
CA ASN A 380 -22.01 14.42 -6.35
C ASN A 380 -21.82 14.11 -7.85
N LEU A 381 -21.55 12.84 -8.18
CA LEU A 381 -21.42 12.38 -9.58
C LEU A 381 -22.71 12.62 -10.37
N LYS A 382 -23.90 12.35 -9.78
CA LYS A 382 -25.20 12.61 -10.38
C LYS A 382 -25.37 14.10 -10.73
N ALA A 383 -25.05 14.99 -9.79
CA ALA A 383 -25.16 16.42 -10.01
C ALA A 383 -24.23 16.90 -11.14
N GLN A 384 -22.96 16.49 -11.14
CA GLN A 384 -21.99 16.90 -12.14
C GLN A 384 -22.30 16.37 -13.54
N LEU A 385 -22.73 15.11 -13.66
CA LEU A 385 -23.05 14.48 -14.93
C LEU A 385 -24.34 15.06 -15.55
N ALA A 386 -25.28 15.52 -14.73
CA ALA A 386 -26.49 16.19 -15.21
C ALA A 386 -26.19 17.44 -16.04
N ASP A 387 -25.13 18.19 -15.72
CA ASP A 387 -24.69 19.36 -16.50
C ASP A 387 -24.24 18.98 -17.92
N ALA A 388 -23.82 17.74 -18.14
CA ALA A 388 -23.49 17.17 -19.44
C ALA A 388 -24.66 16.41 -20.07
N LYS A 389 -25.90 16.54 -19.57
CA LYS A 389 -27.08 15.77 -20.00
C LYS A 389 -26.95 14.25 -19.79
N ILE A 390 -26.15 13.82 -18.83
CA ILE A 390 -26.01 12.42 -18.44
C ILE A 390 -26.73 12.22 -17.12
N THR A 391 -27.82 11.47 -17.12
CA THR A 391 -28.61 11.20 -15.92
C THR A 391 -28.13 9.92 -15.25
N LEU A 392 -27.69 9.99 -13.98
CA LEU A 392 -27.52 8.80 -13.17
C LEU A 392 -28.84 8.44 -12.49
N ASP A 393 -29.42 7.32 -12.87
CA ASP A 393 -30.57 6.69 -12.20
C ASP A 393 -30.01 5.81 -11.08
N ILE A 394 -29.94 6.40 -9.87
CA ILE A 394 -29.25 5.79 -8.72
C ILE A 394 -30.20 4.89 -7.94
N GLU A 395 -29.81 3.64 -7.78
CA GLU A 395 -30.42 2.66 -6.89
C GLU A 395 -29.50 2.42 -5.68
N VAL A 396 -29.97 2.78 -4.49
CA VAL A 396 -29.24 2.57 -3.22
C VAL A 396 -29.58 1.18 -2.69
N LEU A 397 -28.57 0.35 -2.48
CA LEU A 397 -28.71 -1.05 -2.07
C LEU A 397 -28.05 -1.29 -0.71
N ALA A 398 -28.59 -2.25 0.05
CA ALA A 398 -27.86 -2.83 1.18
C ALA A 398 -26.61 -3.59 0.68
N SER A 399 -25.55 -3.68 1.52
CA SER A 399 -24.26 -4.24 1.11
C SER A 399 -24.36 -5.61 0.43
N ASN A 400 -25.11 -6.56 0.99
CA ASN A 400 -25.23 -7.89 0.39
C ASN A 400 -25.86 -7.85 -1.01
N ALA A 401 -26.96 -7.10 -1.19
CA ALA A 401 -27.62 -6.97 -2.49
C ALA A 401 -26.76 -6.24 -3.51
N TYR A 402 -25.97 -5.25 -3.06
CA TYR A 402 -24.97 -4.59 -3.90
C TYR A 402 -23.90 -5.58 -4.38
N VAL A 403 -23.29 -6.33 -3.46
CA VAL A 403 -22.21 -7.29 -3.76
C VAL A 403 -22.70 -8.37 -4.72
N ASP A 404 -23.92 -8.93 -4.52
CA ASP A 404 -24.49 -9.94 -5.40
C ASP A 404 -24.67 -9.42 -6.83
N ARG A 405 -25.23 -8.22 -6.98
CA ARG A 405 -25.41 -7.59 -8.30
C ARG A 405 -24.07 -7.19 -8.94
N TRP A 406 -23.14 -6.71 -8.12
CA TRP A 406 -21.80 -6.32 -8.56
C TRP A 406 -21.04 -7.54 -9.10
N ILE A 407 -20.96 -8.64 -8.32
CA ILE A 407 -20.33 -9.89 -8.76
C ILE A 407 -20.98 -10.45 -10.02
N ALA A 408 -22.31 -10.37 -10.12
CA ALA A 408 -23.05 -10.82 -11.30
C ALA A 408 -22.85 -9.93 -12.53
N GLY A 409 -22.34 -8.69 -12.39
CA GLY A 409 -22.21 -7.69 -13.46
C GLY A 409 -23.57 -7.19 -13.96
N THR A 410 -24.61 -7.21 -13.11
CA THR A 410 -26.00 -6.85 -13.50
C THR A 410 -26.33 -5.38 -13.19
N PHE A 411 -25.47 -4.48 -13.67
CA PHE A 411 -25.59 -3.02 -13.54
C PHE A 411 -25.01 -2.35 -14.79
N ASP A 412 -25.37 -1.08 -15.04
CA ASP A 412 -24.69 -0.28 -16.07
C ASP A 412 -23.48 0.44 -15.45
N ALA A 413 -23.66 1.09 -14.29
CA ALA A 413 -22.58 1.68 -13.53
C ALA A 413 -22.68 1.32 -12.03
N ALA A 414 -21.55 1.38 -11.33
CA ALA A 414 -21.48 1.16 -9.89
C ALA A 414 -20.51 2.16 -9.25
N VAL A 415 -20.92 2.80 -8.15
CA VAL A 415 -20.01 3.58 -7.30
C VAL A 415 -19.38 2.62 -6.31
N ALA A 416 -18.06 2.54 -6.31
CA ALA A 416 -17.33 1.51 -5.58
C ALA A 416 -16.04 2.03 -4.93
N LEU A 417 -15.67 1.43 -3.80
CA LEU A 417 -14.32 1.43 -3.26
C LEU A 417 -13.69 0.07 -3.53
N ASN A 418 -12.64 0.05 -4.34
CA ASN A 418 -11.92 -1.19 -4.64
C ASN A 418 -10.62 -1.30 -3.84
N GLY A 419 -10.36 -2.46 -3.27
CA GLY A 419 -9.08 -2.77 -2.64
C GLY A 419 -7.95 -2.80 -3.67
N GLY A 420 -6.94 -1.95 -3.47
CA GLY A 420 -5.73 -1.95 -4.29
C GLY A 420 -4.79 -3.10 -3.91
N ARG A 421 -3.87 -3.40 -4.81
CA ARG A 421 -2.81 -4.40 -4.60
C ARG A 421 -1.45 -3.81 -4.98
N PRO A 422 -0.35 -4.29 -4.35
CA PRO A 422 0.99 -3.84 -4.73
C PRO A 422 1.33 -4.11 -6.20
N ASP A 423 0.92 -5.27 -6.73
CA ASP A 423 1.17 -5.65 -8.12
C ASP A 423 -0.03 -5.34 -9.02
N PRO A 424 0.16 -4.65 -10.17
CA PRO A 424 -0.92 -4.29 -11.09
C PRO A 424 -1.63 -5.47 -11.72
N ASP A 425 -0.97 -6.61 -11.94
CA ASP A 425 -1.63 -7.82 -12.45
C ASP A 425 -2.67 -8.33 -11.46
N GLY A 426 -2.30 -8.44 -10.19
CA GLY A 426 -3.22 -8.80 -9.11
C GLY A 426 -4.33 -7.77 -8.89
N MET A 427 -4.09 -6.50 -9.22
CA MET A 427 -5.07 -5.42 -9.11
C MET A 427 -6.10 -5.48 -10.23
N TYR A 428 -5.66 -5.58 -11.49
CA TYR A 428 -6.50 -5.35 -12.67
C TYR A 428 -6.65 -6.54 -13.62
N GLY A 429 -5.73 -7.51 -13.61
CA GLY A 429 -5.81 -8.67 -14.51
C GLY A 429 -7.14 -9.42 -14.43
N ARG A 430 -7.73 -9.49 -13.23
CA ARG A 430 -9.04 -10.13 -13.00
C ARG A 430 -10.23 -9.39 -13.62
N TYR A 431 -10.11 -8.08 -13.89
CA TYR A 431 -11.19 -7.24 -14.46
C TYR A 431 -11.01 -6.99 -15.94
N PHE A 432 -9.77 -6.74 -16.38
CA PHE A 432 -9.47 -6.18 -17.69
C PHE A 432 -8.75 -7.15 -18.65
N THR A 433 -8.62 -8.42 -18.28
CA THR A 433 -8.26 -9.47 -19.25
C THR A 433 -9.50 -10.25 -19.66
N SER A 434 -9.51 -10.74 -20.90
CA SER A 434 -10.63 -11.52 -21.46
C SER A 434 -10.93 -12.80 -20.67
N LYS A 435 -9.93 -13.34 -19.94
CA LYS A 435 -10.05 -14.53 -19.07
C LYS A 435 -10.17 -14.17 -17.58
N GLY A 436 -10.27 -12.89 -17.25
CA GLY A 436 -10.38 -12.43 -15.87
C GLY A 436 -11.69 -12.91 -15.23
N ASN A 437 -11.62 -13.48 -14.03
CA ASN A 437 -12.78 -14.06 -13.35
C ASN A 437 -13.83 -13.01 -12.93
N LEU A 438 -13.46 -11.74 -12.90
CA LEU A 438 -14.35 -10.59 -12.66
C LEU A 438 -14.49 -9.67 -13.90
N ASN A 439 -14.11 -10.15 -15.10
CA ASN A 439 -14.24 -9.35 -16.32
C ASN A 439 -15.68 -8.87 -16.55
N LYS A 440 -16.68 -9.66 -16.19
CA LYS A 440 -18.10 -9.26 -16.30
C LYS A 440 -18.48 -8.01 -15.50
N VAL A 441 -17.68 -7.60 -14.51
CA VAL A 441 -17.88 -6.35 -13.75
C VAL A 441 -17.49 -5.14 -14.61
N ALA A 442 -16.39 -5.24 -15.33
CA ALA A 442 -15.95 -4.20 -16.27
C ALA A 442 -16.64 -4.30 -17.64
N GLY A 443 -16.96 -5.52 -18.08
CA GLY A 443 -17.52 -5.80 -19.40
C GLY A 443 -16.64 -5.29 -20.54
N TYR A 444 -15.35 -5.03 -20.28
CA TYR A 444 -14.41 -4.42 -21.20
C TYR A 444 -13.37 -5.45 -21.66
N ASN A 445 -13.33 -5.68 -22.97
CA ASN A 445 -12.39 -6.60 -23.60
C ASN A 445 -11.47 -5.83 -24.54
N SER A 446 -10.16 -5.98 -24.37
CA SER A 446 -9.13 -5.37 -25.19
C SER A 446 -8.01 -6.36 -25.43
N ALA A 447 -7.78 -6.70 -26.70
CA ALA A 447 -6.66 -7.57 -27.12
C ALA A 447 -5.31 -6.93 -26.75
N GLU A 448 -5.23 -5.60 -26.74
CA GLU A 448 -4.05 -4.88 -26.29
C GLU A 448 -3.80 -5.11 -24.80
N LEU A 449 -4.84 -5.01 -23.94
CA LEU A 449 -4.69 -5.30 -22.50
C LEU A 449 -4.34 -6.76 -22.25
N ASP A 450 -4.96 -7.71 -22.94
CA ASP A 450 -4.57 -9.12 -22.86
C ASP A 450 -3.08 -9.32 -23.15
N THR A 451 -2.57 -8.65 -24.20
CA THR A 451 -1.16 -8.68 -24.58
C THR A 451 -0.28 -8.03 -23.51
N LEU A 452 -0.64 -6.84 -23.02
CA LEU A 452 0.13 -6.11 -22.01
C LEU A 452 0.20 -6.87 -20.68
N PHE A 453 -0.93 -7.43 -20.23
CA PHE A 453 -0.94 -8.27 -19.02
C PHE A 453 -0.10 -9.53 -19.20
N ALA A 454 -0.15 -10.18 -20.37
CA ALA A 454 0.70 -11.32 -20.68
C ALA A 454 2.19 -10.94 -20.64
N GLN A 455 2.58 -9.81 -21.25
CA GLN A 455 3.94 -9.27 -21.20
C GLN A 455 4.38 -8.96 -19.78
N GLY A 456 3.49 -8.34 -18.96
CA GLY A 456 3.77 -8.04 -17.55
C GLY A 456 4.03 -9.30 -16.71
N ARG A 457 3.38 -10.43 -17.03
CA ARG A 457 3.65 -11.72 -16.37
C ARG A 457 4.93 -12.38 -16.83
N GLN A 458 5.38 -12.11 -18.06
CA GLN A 458 6.56 -12.74 -18.64
C GLN A 458 7.89 -12.14 -18.15
N SER A 459 7.90 -10.97 -17.55
CA SER A 459 9.13 -10.31 -17.11
C SER A 459 9.14 -10.10 -15.60
N SER A 460 10.22 -10.51 -14.95
CA SER A 460 10.52 -10.17 -13.55
C SER A 460 11.34 -8.87 -13.42
N ASP A 461 11.79 -8.27 -14.53
CA ASP A 461 12.52 -6.99 -14.52
C ASP A 461 11.57 -5.85 -14.14
N PRO A 462 11.84 -5.13 -13.04
CA PRO A 462 10.97 -4.05 -12.56
C PRO A 462 10.82 -2.91 -13.58
N THR A 463 11.85 -2.62 -14.38
CA THR A 463 11.84 -1.55 -15.39
C THR A 463 10.91 -1.90 -16.54
N ILE A 464 11.01 -3.14 -17.04
CA ILE A 464 10.14 -3.66 -18.10
C ILE A 464 8.70 -3.71 -17.61
N ARG A 465 8.47 -4.22 -16.39
CA ARG A 465 7.12 -4.27 -15.80
C ARG A 465 6.52 -2.89 -15.64
N LYS A 466 7.29 -1.92 -15.10
CA LYS A 466 6.81 -0.54 -14.94
C LYS A 466 6.43 0.09 -16.27
N ALA A 467 7.25 -0.08 -17.30
CA ALA A 467 6.93 0.40 -18.65
C ALA A 467 5.68 -0.27 -19.24
N THR A 468 5.49 -1.57 -19.01
CA THR A 468 4.34 -2.34 -19.47
C THR A 468 3.05 -1.87 -18.77
N TYR A 469 3.06 -1.76 -17.44
CA TYR A 469 1.87 -1.33 -16.69
C TYR A 469 1.58 0.17 -16.82
N SER A 470 2.55 0.99 -17.19
CA SER A 470 2.26 2.36 -17.64
C SER A 470 1.38 2.36 -18.89
N LYS A 471 1.65 1.47 -19.86
CA LYS A 471 0.80 1.31 -21.06
C LYS A 471 -0.59 0.77 -20.70
N VAL A 472 -0.69 -0.14 -19.73
CA VAL A 472 -2.00 -0.59 -19.20
C VAL A 472 -2.78 0.60 -18.65
N SER A 473 -2.13 1.44 -17.83
CA SER A 473 -2.74 2.65 -17.29
C SER A 473 -3.18 3.61 -18.39
N ASP A 474 -2.35 3.85 -19.40
CA ASP A 474 -2.64 4.74 -20.52
C ASP A 474 -3.84 4.22 -21.33
N ASN A 475 -3.92 2.90 -21.60
CA ASN A 475 -5.08 2.28 -22.27
C ASN A 475 -6.37 2.46 -21.47
N LEU A 476 -6.31 2.21 -20.15
CA LEU A 476 -7.47 2.32 -19.27
C LEU A 476 -7.98 3.78 -19.18
N GLU A 477 -7.09 4.76 -19.11
CA GLU A 477 -7.50 6.18 -19.11
C GLU A 477 -8.04 6.62 -20.48
N ALA A 478 -7.42 6.19 -21.58
CA ALA A 478 -7.84 6.56 -22.94
C ALA A 478 -9.20 6.00 -23.34
N ASN A 479 -9.60 4.85 -22.80
CA ASN A 479 -10.85 4.17 -23.14
C ASN A 479 -11.93 4.26 -22.05
N ALA A 480 -11.56 4.77 -20.86
CA ALA A 480 -12.44 4.99 -19.71
C ALA A 480 -13.41 3.82 -19.43
N PRO A 481 -12.95 2.55 -19.34
CA PRO A 481 -13.84 1.46 -18.92
C PRO A 481 -14.33 1.67 -17.50
N TRP A 482 -13.55 2.34 -16.67
CA TRP A 482 -13.89 2.88 -15.37
C TRP A 482 -13.42 4.34 -15.25
N ILE A 483 -13.96 5.09 -14.31
CA ILE A 483 -13.55 6.46 -14.02
C ILE A 483 -12.98 6.50 -12.60
N TRP A 484 -11.64 6.49 -12.51
CA TRP A 484 -10.94 6.59 -11.24
C TRP A 484 -11.08 7.99 -10.66
N LEU A 485 -11.42 8.07 -9.40
CA LEU A 485 -11.74 9.31 -8.72
C LEU A 485 -10.57 9.74 -7.82
N PHE A 486 -10.40 9.08 -6.69
CA PHE A 486 -9.38 9.40 -5.71
C PHE A 486 -9.00 8.18 -4.87
N THR A 487 -7.91 8.29 -4.13
CA THR A 487 -7.54 7.39 -3.04
C THR A 487 -7.58 8.14 -1.71
N GLY A 488 -8.06 7.50 -0.65
CA GLY A 488 -8.02 8.06 0.70
C GLY A 488 -6.63 7.97 1.33
N PHE A 489 -6.50 8.43 2.59
CA PHE A 489 -5.29 8.29 3.38
C PHE A 489 -5.50 7.30 4.54
N THR A 490 -4.42 6.62 4.94
CA THR A 490 -4.23 6.17 6.30
C THR A 490 -3.43 7.22 7.06
N TYR A 491 -3.64 7.30 8.36
CA TYR A 491 -3.04 8.31 9.22
C TYR A 491 -2.17 7.62 10.27
N THR A 492 -0.86 7.76 10.17
CA THR A 492 0.04 7.29 11.22
C THR A 492 0.22 8.40 12.24
N ALA A 493 -0.40 8.24 13.41
CA ALA A 493 -0.18 9.10 14.56
C ALA A 493 1.00 8.55 15.37
N ALA A 494 2.00 9.38 15.64
CA ALA A 494 3.21 8.99 16.37
C ALA A 494 3.60 10.05 17.40
N SER A 495 4.05 9.58 18.58
CA SER A 495 4.70 10.44 19.57
C SER A 495 6.05 10.93 19.04
N SER A 496 6.46 12.13 19.42
CA SER A 496 7.79 12.69 19.10
C SER A 496 8.97 11.82 19.61
N LYS A 497 8.70 10.85 20.49
CA LYS A 497 9.68 9.86 20.95
C LYS A 497 9.89 8.71 19.98
N VAL A 498 8.98 8.51 19.01
CA VAL A 498 9.08 7.43 18.01
C VAL A 498 9.93 7.91 16.85
N SER A 499 10.94 7.13 16.50
CA SER A 499 11.84 7.40 15.38
C SER A 499 12.03 6.14 14.53
N GLY A 500 12.31 6.30 13.23
CA GLY A 500 12.61 5.19 12.32
C GLY A 500 11.38 4.38 11.85
N TYR A 501 10.17 4.67 12.31
CA TYR A 501 8.96 4.07 11.76
C TYR A 501 8.65 4.64 10.37
N ILE A 502 8.33 3.78 9.43
CA ILE A 502 8.02 4.13 8.04
C ILE A 502 6.58 3.69 7.74
N PRO A 503 5.64 4.62 7.55
CA PRO A 503 4.27 4.30 7.10
C PRO A 503 4.28 3.73 5.68
N MET A 504 3.37 2.78 5.42
CA MET A 504 3.24 2.14 4.12
C MET A 504 1.82 2.29 3.53
N ALA A 505 1.72 2.35 2.21
CA ALA A 505 0.45 2.50 1.49
C ALA A 505 -0.51 1.31 1.69
N ASN A 506 -0.01 0.13 2.06
CA ASN A 506 -0.80 -1.03 2.48
C ASN A 506 -1.07 -1.08 3.99
N ALA A 507 -0.76 0.01 4.70
CA ALA A 507 -0.89 0.17 6.15
C ALA A 507 -0.17 -0.92 6.97
N SER A 508 0.87 -1.55 6.41
CA SER A 508 1.72 -2.53 7.08
C SER A 508 2.51 -1.90 8.22
N VAL A 509 2.67 -2.63 9.31
CA VAL A 509 3.52 -2.24 10.44
C VAL A 509 4.88 -2.96 10.45
N GLN A 510 5.29 -3.57 9.35
CA GLN A 510 6.55 -4.31 9.26
C GLN A 510 7.79 -3.48 9.66
N PHE A 511 7.75 -2.15 9.48
CA PHE A 511 8.85 -1.25 9.87
C PHE A 511 8.92 -0.96 11.38
N LEU A 512 8.09 -1.59 12.22
CA LEU A 512 8.35 -1.67 13.67
C LEU A 512 9.73 -2.28 13.96
N ARG A 513 10.24 -3.14 13.05
CA ARG A 513 11.58 -3.72 13.15
C ARG A 513 12.72 -2.70 13.14
N SER A 514 12.53 -1.54 12.50
CA SER A 514 13.52 -0.45 12.44
C SER A 514 13.20 0.72 13.36
N THR A 515 12.11 0.61 14.13
CA THR A 515 11.63 1.68 15.03
C THR A 515 12.43 1.72 16.33
N SER A 516 12.68 2.93 16.82
CA SER A 516 13.33 3.18 18.11
C SER A 516 12.56 4.22 18.93
N LEU A 517 12.82 4.27 20.24
CA LEU A 517 12.31 5.29 21.16
C LEU A 517 13.45 6.22 21.58
N ALA A 518 13.20 7.56 21.46
CA ALA A 518 14.15 8.60 21.89
C ALA A 518 14.20 8.75 23.42
#